data_8de617cf07269d93042b7aa3ecee03af
#
_entry.id   8de617cf07269d93042b7aa3ecee03af
#
_cell.length_a   1.000
_cell.length_b   1.000
_cell.length_c   1.000
_cell.angle_alpha   90.00
_cell.angle_beta   90.00
_cell.angle_gamma   90.00
#
_symmetry.space_group_name_H-M   'P 1'
#
loop_
_entity.id
_entity.type
_entity.pdbx_description
1 polymer ?
#
loop_
_entity_poly.entity_id
_entity_poly.type
_entity_poly.pdbx_seq_one_letter_code
_entity_poly.pdbx_strand_id
1 'polypeptide(L)'
;MNEARKLVDFLRSKQATDKSLGQHFLINDSMIALPINHAKVHSNDHVLEIGPGPGVLTQQLLKTGCKVTAIEIDEGICKHLSALFKSEIDTGSLTLIHADVLTHTWPNNISKIVANIPYQISSPLIDKMTKHVRDINTDNLECALLLVQEEFAERMV
;
A
#
# COMPACT_ATOMS: atom_id res chain seq x y z
N MET A 1 17.24 1.45 16.86
CA MET A 1 17.35 1.20 15.38
C MET A 1 15.94 1.14 14.83
N ASN A 2 15.64 1.97 13.81
CA ASN A 2 14.31 2.13 13.22
C ASN A 2 13.83 0.82 12.60
N GLU A 3 12.62 0.32 12.95
CA GLU A 3 12.05 -0.93 12.45
C GLU A 3 11.90 -0.93 10.92
N ALA A 4 11.48 0.21 10.36
CA ALA A 4 11.38 0.39 8.91
C ALA A 4 12.70 0.11 8.20
N ARG A 5 13.79 0.63 8.74
CA ARG A 5 15.13 0.44 8.18
C ARG A 5 15.55 -1.03 8.23
N LYS A 6 15.24 -1.74 9.31
CA LYS A 6 15.51 -3.19 9.41
C LYS A 6 14.78 -4.00 8.34
N LEU A 7 13.51 -3.68 8.08
CA LEU A 7 12.70 -4.34 7.05
C LEU A 7 13.26 -4.08 5.65
N VAL A 8 13.62 -2.83 5.36
CA VAL A 8 14.22 -2.45 4.07
C VAL A 8 15.59 -3.11 3.87
N ASP A 9 16.45 -3.09 4.89
CA ASP A 9 17.79 -3.68 4.82
C ASP A 9 17.71 -5.21 4.67
N PHE A 10 16.77 -5.85 5.36
CA PHE A 10 16.51 -7.27 5.22
C PHE A 10 16.08 -7.65 3.78
N LEU A 11 15.17 -6.87 3.20
CA LEU A 11 14.71 -7.09 1.83
C LEU A 11 15.86 -6.90 0.83
N ARG A 12 16.66 -5.84 0.99
CA ARG A 12 17.83 -5.57 0.15
C ARG A 12 18.90 -6.65 0.26
N SER A 13 19.06 -7.29 1.42
CA SER A 13 20.04 -8.36 1.61
C SER A 13 19.62 -9.68 0.95
N LYS A 14 18.32 -9.91 0.76
CA LYS A 14 17.79 -11.14 0.19
C LYS A 14 17.46 -11.08 -1.30
N GLN A 15 17.27 -9.88 -1.84
CA GLN A 15 16.87 -9.68 -3.24
C GLN A 15 17.55 -8.46 -3.85
N ALA A 16 18.01 -8.61 -5.08
CA ALA A 16 18.22 -7.47 -5.97
C ALA A 16 16.82 -6.92 -6.31
N THR A 17 16.39 -5.85 -5.63
CA THR A 17 15.16 -5.16 -5.97
C THR A 17 15.21 -4.72 -7.42
N ASP A 18 14.19 -5.06 -8.19
CA ASP A 18 14.12 -4.65 -9.59
C ASP A 18 13.92 -3.13 -9.66
N LYS A 19 15.00 -2.41 -9.96
CA LYS A 19 14.99 -0.95 -10.11
C LYS A 19 14.04 -0.48 -11.23
N SER A 20 13.69 -1.36 -12.16
CA SER A 20 12.75 -1.05 -13.27
C SER A 20 11.33 -0.79 -12.76
N LEU A 21 10.96 -1.29 -11.57
CA LEU A 21 9.65 -1.09 -10.95
C LEU A 21 9.53 0.25 -10.19
N GLY A 22 10.57 1.10 -10.18
CA GLY A 22 10.53 2.42 -9.53
C GLY A 22 10.33 2.36 -8.02
N GLN A 23 10.84 1.30 -7.36
CA GLN A 23 10.65 1.07 -5.93
C GLN A 23 11.43 2.07 -5.08
N HIS A 24 10.71 2.97 -4.41
CA HIS A 24 11.23 3.89 -3.41
C HIS A 24 10.64 3.54 -2.04
N PHE A 25 11.45 2.90 -1.18
CA PHE A 25 10.98 2.47 0.13
C PHE A 25 11.00 3.61 1.15
N LEU A 26 9.90 3.75 1.90
CA LEU A 26 9.85 4.66 3.04
C LEU A 26 10.74 4.14 4.17
N ILE A 27 11.71 4.96 4.60
CA ILE A 27 12.70 4.60 5.63
C ILE A 27 12.55 5.45 6.90
N ASN A 28 11.72 6.50 6.86
CA ASN A 28 11.54 7.42 7.97
C ASN A 28 10.20 7.15 8.67
N ASP A 29 10.23 6.81 9.96
CA ASP A 29 9.05 6.47 10.75
C ASP A 29 8.01 7.61 10.78
N SER A 30 8.45 8.87 10.77
CA SER A 30 7.53 10.02 10.71
C SER A 30 6.80 10.11 9.39
N MET A 31 7.46 9.79 8.27
CA MET A 31 6.83 9.76 6.95
C MET A 31 5.87 8.58 6.78
N ILE A 32 6.08 7.49 7.53
CA ILE A 32 5.20 6.31 7.51
C ILE A 32 3.94 6.55 8.33
N ALA A 33 4.06 7.28 9.44
CA ALA A 33 2.92 7.61 10.30
C ALA A 33 2.00 8.68 9.67
N LEU A 34 2.54 9.57 8.83
CA LEU A 34 1.78 10.64 8.20
C LEU A 34 0.56 10.14 7.41
N PRO A 35 0.66 9.16 6.49
CA PRO A 35 -0.49 8.64 5.75
C PRO A 35 -1.60 8.13 6.66
N ILE A 36 -1.25 7.40 7.70
CA ILE A 36 -2.21 6.81 8.63
C ILE A 36 -2.96 7.88 9.41
N ASN A 37 -2.22 8.88 9.92
CA ASN A 37 -2.79 9.98 10.68
C ASN A 37 -3.67 10.89 9.81
N HIS A 38 -3.23 11.23 8.59
CA HIS A 38 -4.00 12.06 7.68
C HIS A 38 -5.24 11.36 7.15
N ALA A 39 -5.16 10.06 6.85
CA ALA A 39 -6.31 9.26 6.47
C ALA A 39 -7.22 8.90 7.66
N LYS A 40 -6.81 9.22 8.90
CA LYS A 40 -7.55 8.91 10.13
C LYS A 40 -7.96 7.44 10.17
N VAL A 41 -7.00 6.55 9.91
CA VAL A 41 -7.25 5.10 9.88
C VAL A 41 -7.58 4.59 11.28
N HIS A 42 -8.64 3.81 11.42
CA HIS A 42 -9.08 3.19 12.66
C HIS A 42 -9.52 1.72 12.48
N SER A 43 -9.83 1.03 13.56
CA SER A 43 -10.06 -0.43 13.58
C SER A 43 -11.24 -0.91 12.72
N ASN A 44 -12.20 -0.05 12.41
CA ASN A 44 -13.36 -0.41 11.58
C ASN A 44 -13.09 -0.24 10.07
N ASP A 45 -11.92 0.29 9.70
CA ASP A 45 -11.57 0.50 8.30
C ASP A 45 -11.20 -0.79 7.59
N HIS A 46 -11.49 -0.82 6.30
CA HIS A 46 -10.88 -1.74 5.37
C HIS A 46 -10.00 -0.93 4.39
N VAL A 47 -8.71 -1.02 4.57
CA VAL A 47 -7.72 -0.26 3.81
C VAL A 47 -7.21 -1.07 2.62
N LEU A 48 -7.25 -0.48 1.43
CA LEU A 48 -6.50 -0.98 0.27
C LEU A 48 -5.12 -0.33 0.26
N GLU A 49 -4.08 -1.13 0.45
CA GLU A 49 -2.69 -0.72 0.29
C GLU A 49 -2.17 -1.13 -1.08
N ILE A 50 -1.59 -0.18 -1.81
CA ILE A 50 -1.04 -0.42 -3.14
C ILE A 50 0.47 -0.32 -3.07
N GLY A 51 1.16 -1.40 -3.47
CA GLY A 51 2.61 -1.49 -3.43
C GLY A 51 3.18 -1.47 -1.99
N PRO A 52 2.85 -2.47 -1.16
CA PRO A 52 3.31 -2.54 0.23
C PRO A 52 4.84 -2.59 0.37
N GLY A 53 5.56 -3.01 -0.66
CA GLY A 53 7.01 -3.11 -0.66
C GLY A 53 7.52 -3.95 0.52
N PRO A 54 8.46 -3.44 1.35
CA PRO A 54 8.99 -4.19 2.48
C PRO A 54 7.99 -4.41 3.63
N GLY A 55 6.77 -3.86 3.55
CA GLY A 55 5.71 -4.06 4.54
C GLY A 55 5.73 -3.07 5.70
N VAL A 56 6.45 -1.97 5.58
CA VAL A 56 6.58 -0.99 6.66
C VAL A 56 5.25 -0.29 6.93
N LEU A 57 4.58 0.18 5.87
CA LEU A 57 3.27 0.81 5.99
C LEU A 57 2.21 -0.22 6.37
N THR A 58 2.24 -1.43 5.78
CA THR A 58 1.39 -2.56 6.13
C THR A 58 1.41 -2.83 7.64
N GLN A 59 2.60 -2.91 8.23
CA GLN A 59 2.77 -3.14 9.67
C GLN A 59 2.08 -2.07 10.51
N GLN A 60 2.22 -0.81 10.13
CA GLN A 60 1.61 0.29 10.87
C GLN A 60 0.09 0.34 10.69
N LEU A 61 -0.42 0.03 9.49
CA LEU A 61 -1.85 -0.11 9.25
C LEU A 61 -2.44 -1.21 10.15
N LEU A 62 -1.84 -2.40 10.17
CA LEU A 62 -2.28 -3.51 11.00
C LEU A 62 -2.28 -3.20 12.49
N LYS A 63 -1.35 -2.37 12.99
CA LYS A 63 -1.33 -1.90 14.38
C LYS A 63 -2.55 -1.05 14.76
N THR A 64 -3.23 -0.42 13.81
CA THR A 64 -4.49 0.30 14.09
C THR A 64 -5.68 -0.64 14.35
N GLY A 65 -5.53 -1.92 14.04
CA GLY A 65 -6.59 -2.93 14.11
C GLY A 65 -7.49 -2.96 12.86
N CYS A 66 -7.20 -2.18 11.84
CA CYS A 66 -7.96 -2.18 10.59
C CYS A 66 -7.72 -3.47 9.77
N LYS A 67 -8.64 -3.77 8.86
CA LYS A 67 -8.44 -4.79 7.84
C LYS A 67 -7.64 -4.20 6.69
N VAL A 68 -6.65 -4.95 6.19
CA VAL A 68 -5.81 -4.53 5.08
C VAL A 68 -5.94 -5.51 3.91
N THR A 69 -6.16 -4.97 2.71
CA THR A 69 -5.90 -5.69 1.45
C THR A 69 -4.71 -5.04 0.78
N ALA A 70 -3.63 -5.78 0.60
CA ALA A 70 -2.41 -5.30 -0.03
C ALA A 70 -2.23 -5.94 -1.41
N ILE A 71 -1.98 -5.12 -2.44
CA ILE A 71 -1.73 -5.58 -3.82
C ILE A 71 -0.29 -5.26 -4.18
N GLU A 72 0.48 -6.29 -4.54
CA GLU A 72 1.89 -6.21 -4.91
C GLU A 72 2.14 -6.97 -6.20
N ILE A 73 2.92 -6.38 -7.10
CA ILE A 73 3.27 -6.97 -8.40
C ILE A 73 4.53 -7.84 -8.33
N ASP A 74 5.43 -7.57 -7.38
CA ASP A 74 6.68 -8.29 -7.23
C ASP A 74 6.48 -9.59 -6.44
N GLU A 75 6.73 -10.74 -7.09
CA GLU A 75 6.60 -12.06 -6.48
C GLU A 75 7.52 -12.26 -5.27
N GLY A 76 8.73 -11.73 -5.33
CA GLY A 76 9.69 -11.85 -4.25
C GLY A 76 9.28 -11.05 -3.02
N ILE A 77 8.74 -9.85 -3.22
CA ILE A 77 8.14 -9.05 -2.16
C ILE A 77 6.91 -9.77 -1.58
N CYS A 78 6.05 -10.34 -2.40
CA CYS A 78 4.91 -11.14 -1.93
C CYS A 78 5.35 -12.32 -1.06
N LYS A 79 6.39 -13.06 -1.44
CA LYS A 79 6.95 -14.15 -0.62
C LYS A 79 7.49 -13.64 0.72
N HIS A 80 8.18 -12.50 0.71
CA HIS A 80 8.67 -11.85 1.93
C HIS A 80 7.52 -11.46 2.85
N LEU A 81 6.50 -10.77 2.33
CA LEU A 81 5.33 -10.32 3.10
C LEU A 81 4.52 -11.49 3.64
N SER A 82 4.36 -12.57 2.87
CA SER A 82 3.65 -13.77 3.30
C SER A 82 4.34 -14.45 4.49
N ALA A 83 5.67 -14.42 4.54
CA ALA A 83 6.42 -14.95 5.68
C ALA A 83 6.37 -13.99 6.88
N LEU A 84 6.49 -12.67 6.62
CA LEU A 84 6.53 -11.64 7.66
C LEU A 84 5.19 -11.52 8.40
N PHE A 85 4.07 -11.53 7.65
CA PHE A 85 2.71 -11.30 8.15
C PHE A 85 1.86 -12.58 8.17
N LYS A 86 2.52 -13.75 8.35
CA LYS A 86 1.79 -15.03 8.34
C LYS A 86 0.61 -15.06 9.31
N SER A 87 0.80 -14.56 10.52
CA SER A 87 -0.24 -14.49 11.55
C SER A 87 -1.46 -13.66 11.11
N GLU A 88 -1.21 -12.49 10.55
CA GLU A 88 -2.23 -11.55 10.10
C GLU A 88 -3.00 -12.07 8.87
N ILE A 89 -2.30 -12.82 8.01
CA ILE A 89 -2.93 -13.53 6.88
C ILE A 89 -3.81 -14.67 7.38
N ASP A 90 -3.29 -15.49 8.30
CA ASP A 90 -4.04 -16.63 8.87
C ASP A 90 -5.30 -16.18 9.63
N THR A 91 -5.27 -15.02 10.29
CA THR A 91 -6.42 -14.42 10.98
C THR A 91 -7.35 -13.64 10.06
N GLY A 92 -6.96 -13.37 8.82
CA GLY A 92 -7.73 -12.58 7.86
C GLY A 92 -7.67 -11.06 8.06
N SER A 93 -6.80 -10.57 8.96
CA SER A 93 -6.54 -9.13 9.13
C SER A 93 -5.80 -8.55 7.93
N LEU A 94 -4.96 -9.35 7.27
CA LEU A 94 -4.29 -9.03 6.02
C LEU A 94 -4.70 -9.99 4.90
N THR A 95 -5.14 -9.43 3.77
CA THR A 95 -5.27 -10.14 2.50
C THR A 95 -4.16 -9.67 1.57
N LEU A 96 -3.21 -10.52 1.24
CA LEU A 96 -2.12 -10.22 0.31
C LEU A 96 -2.44 -10.79 -1.08
N ILE A 97 -2.38 -9.94 -2.10
CA ILE A 97 -2.70 -10.27 -3.48
C ILE A 97 -1.47 -10.00 -4.34
N HIS A 98 -0.95 -11.06 -4.98
CA HIS A 98 0.09 -10.93 -6.00
C HIS A 98 -0.56 -10.63 -7.34
N ALA A 99 -0.58 -9.38 -7.75
CA ALA A 99 -1.20 -8.93 -9.00
C ALA A 99 -0.74 -7.54 -9.42
N ASP A 100 -0.97 -7.20 -10.68
CA ASP A 100 -0.92 -5.83 -11.15
C ASP A 100 -2.17 -5.07 -10.69
N VAL A 101 -1.97 -4.04 -9.88
CA VAL A 101 -3.04 -3.20 -9.32
C VAL A 101 -3.90 -2.54 -10.41
N LEU A 102 -3.33 -2.27 -11.59
CA LEU A 102 -4.05 -1.63 -12.67
C LEU A 102 -5.07 -2.56 -13.35
N THR A 103 -4.79 -3.85 -13.40
CA THR A 103 -5.64 -4.85 -14.06
C THR A 103 -6.50 -5.67 -13.10
N HIS A 104 -6.04 -5.86 -11.86
CA HIS A 104 -6.76 -6.63 -10.86
C HIS A 104 -8.03 -5.92 -10.37
N THR A 105 -9.11 -6.68 -10.11
CA THR A 105 -10.34 -6.14 -9.52
C THR A 105 -10.14 -5.82 -8.05
N TRP A 106 -10.50 -4.61 -7.63
CA TRP A 106 -10.40 -4.19 -6.24
C TRP A 106 -11.61 -4.63 -5.41
N PRO A 107 -11.44 -4.84 -4.09
CA PRO A 107 -12.58 -5.12 -3.21
C PRO A 107 -13.59 -3.96 -3.20
N ASN A 108 -14.88 -4.29 -3.15
CA ASN A 108 -15.95 -3.28 -3.17
C ASN A 108 -16.20 -2.62 -1.80
N ASN A 109 -15.67 -3.19 -0.73
CA ASN A 109 -15.94 -2.78 0.65
C ASN A 109 -14.75 -2.06 1.30
N ILE A 110 -13.87 -1.44 0.50
CA ILE A 110 -12.77 -0.61 1.02
C ILE A 110 -13.31 0.75 1.46
N SER A 111 -12.87 1.20 2.66
CA SER A 111 -13.18 2.53 3.17
C SER A 111 -12.07 3.54 2.88
N LYS A 112 -10.83 3.07 2.73
CA LYS A 112 -9.67 3.93 2.49
C LYS A 112 -8.69 3.29 1.53
N ILE A 113 -8.02 4.14 0.76
CA ILE A 113 -6.87 3.75 -0.07
C ILE A 113 -5.65 4.45 0.49
N VAL A 114 -4.58 3.71 0.75
CA VAL A 114 -3.28 4.26 1.12
C VAL A 114 -2.21 3.65 0.23
N ALA A 115 -1.43 4.48 -0.44
CA ALA A 115 -0.46 4.00 -1.41
C ALA A 115 0.81 4.86 -1.44
N ASN A 116 1.94 4.19 -1.59
CA ASN A 116 3.21 4.81 -1.98
C ASN A 116 3.47 4.43 -3.45
N ILE A 117 3.18 5.36 -4.36
CA ILE A 117 3.02 5.05 -5.78
C ILE A 117 4.30 5.35 -6.56
N PRO A 118 4.82 4.38 -7.35
CA PRO A 118 5.84 4.66 -8.34
C PRO A 118 5.33 5.65 -9.39
N TYR A 119 6.22 6.56 -9.83
CA TYR A 119 5.88 7.59 -10.82
C TYR A 119 5.20 7.05 -12.08
N GLN A 120 5.68 5.89 -12.58
CA GLN A 120 5.24 5.30 -13.84
C GLN A 120 3.76 4.94 -13.88
N ILE A 121 3.15 4.62 -12.72
CA ILE A 121 1.75 4.19 -12.65
C ILE A 121 0.82 5.22 -12.03
N SER A 122 1.33 6.40 -11.66
CA SER A 122 0.54 7.41 -10.93
C SER A 122 -0.71 7.83 -11.70
N SER A 123 -0.59 8.24 -12.97
CA SER A 123 -1.74 8.66 -13.78
C SER A 123 -2.75 7.52 -14.02
N PRO A 124 -2.37 6.34 -14.53
CA PRO A 124 -3.33 5.26 -14.75
C PRO A 124 -3.96 4.74 -13.46
N LEU A 125 -3.27 4.86 -12.32
CA LEU A 125 -3.85 4.48 -11.03
C LEU A 125 -4.95 5.45 -10.60
N ILE A 126 -4.77 6.76 -10.77
CA ILE A 126 -5.79 7.78 -10.49
C ILE A 126 -7.02 7.56 -11.37
N ASP A 127 -6.82 7.28 -12.67
CA ASP A 127 -7.92 6.96 -13.58
C ASP A 127 -8.70 5.73 -13.10
N LYS A 128 -7.99 4.68 -12.68
CA LYS A 128 -8.61 3.48 -12.13
C LYS A 128 -9.36 3.76 -10.84
N MET A 129 -8.81 4.56 -9.93
CA MET A 129 -9.48 4.96 -8.68
C MET A 129 -10.78 5.70 -8.98
N THR A 130 -10.72 6.67 -9.88
CA THR A 130 -11.90 7.45 -10.28
C THR A 130 -12.99 6.56 -10.89
N LYS A 131 -12.59 5.59 -11.71
CA LYS A 131 -13.50 4.61 -12.28
C LYS A 131 -14.09 3.71 -11.20
N HIS A 132 -13.27 3.20 -10.28
CA HIS A 132 -13.71 2.35 -9.19
C HIS A 132 -14.78 3.03 -8.33
N VAL A 133 -14.56 4.29 -7.92
CA VAL A 133 -15.53 5.09 -7.17
C VAL A 133 -16.85 5.25 -7.93
N ARG A 134 -16.77 5.46 -9.24
CA ARG A 134 -17.94 5.69 -10.09
C ARG A 134 -18.75 4.42 -10.34
N ASP A 135 -18.06 3.29 -10.59
CA ASP A 135 -18.70 2.03 -11.01
C ASP A 135 -19.38 1.32 -9.82
N ILE A 136 -18.87 1.48 -8.60
CA ILE A 136 -19.38 0.75 -7.43
C ILE A 136 -20.50 1.53 -6.71
N ASN A 137 -20.73 2.79 -7.08
CA ASN A 137 -21.68 3.67 -6.39
C ASN A 137 -21.48 3.62 -4.86
N THR A 138 -20.20 3.61 -4.43
CA THR A 138 -19.82 3.38 -3.05
C THR A 138 -19.78 4.68 -2.28
N ASP A 139 -20.74 4.85 -1.40
CA ASP A 139 -20.64 5.78 -0.28
C ASP A 139 -19.56 5.34 0.75
N ASN A 140 -18.87 4.21 0.48
CA ASN A 140 -17.97 3.57 1.44
C ASN A 140 -16.55 4.10 1.38
N LEU A 141 -16.05 4.55 0.22
CA LEU A 141 -14.69 5.08 0.10
C LEU A 141 -14.64 6.52 0.62
N GLU A 142 -14.13 6.67 1.83
CA GLU A 142 -14.05 7.96 2.53
C GLU A 142 -12.83 8.78 2.15
N CYS A 143 -11.71 8.09 1.87
CA CYS A 143 -10.41 8.76 1.66
C CYS A 143 -9.48 7.91 0.78
N ALA A 144 -8.78 8.59 -0.12
CA ALA A 144 -7.61 8.04 -0.80
C ALA A 144 -6.40 8.93 -0.53
N LEU A 145 -5.37 8.37 0.09
CA LEU A 145 -4.14 9.06 0.39
C LEU A 145 -2.99 8.45 -0.40
N LEU A 146 -2.39 9.26 -1.25
CA LEU A 146 -1.34 8.85 -2.16
C LEU A 146 -0.04 9.57 -1.83
N LEU A 147 1.01 8.82 -1.61
CA LEU A 147 2.37 9.34 -1.57
C LEU A 147 2.92 9.27 -2.99
N VAL A 148 3.19 10.41 -3.56
CA VAL A 148 3.68 10.57 -4.94
C VAL A 148 4.95 11.40 -4.96
N GLN A 149 5.70 11.34 -6.06
CA GLN A 149 6.84 12.23 -6.25
C GLN A 149 6.37 13.68 -6.44
N GLU A 150 7.20 14.63 -5.99
CA GLU A 150 6.87 16.06 -5.96
C GLU A 150 6.49 16.60 -7.36
N GLU A 151 7.24 16.21 -8.39
CA GLU A 151 6.99 16.64 -9.77
C GLU A 151 5.64 16.13 -10.32
N PHE A 152 5.13 15.04 -9.77
CA PHE A 152 3.80 14.55 -10.12
C PHE A 152 2.72 15.35 -9.37
N ALA A 153 2.92 15.62 -8.08
CA ALA A 153 1.99 16.41 -7.27
C ALA A 153 1.82 17.82 -7.84
N GLU A 154 2.90 18.48 -8.25
CA GLU A 154 2.87 19.82 -8.85
C GLU A 154 2.04 19.91 -10.13
N ARG A 155 1.92 18.81 -10.87
CA ARG A 155 1.09 18.76 -12.10
C ARG A 155 -0.39 18.50 -11.84
N MET A 156 -0.76 18.16 -10.61
CA MET A 156 -2.15 17.90 -10.21
C MET A 156 -2.86 19.13 -9.65
N VAL A 157 -2.13 20.24 -9.45
CA VAL A 157 -2.66 21.49 -8.84
C VAL A 157 -3.09 22.50 -9.88
#